data_5ed1fb4c99993e78792a628abf118760
#
_entry.id   5ed1fb4c99993e78792a628abf118760
#
_cell.length_a   1.000
_cell.length_b   1.000
_cell.length_c   1.000
_cell.angle_alpha   90.00
_cell.angle_beta   90.00
_cell.angle_gamma   90.00
#
_symmetry.space_group_name_H-M   'P 1'
#
loop_
_entity.id
_entity.type
_entity.pdbx_description
1 polymer ?
#
loop_
_entity_poly.entity_id
_entity_poly.type
_entity_poly.pdbx_seq_one_letter_code
_entity_poly.pdbx_strand_id
1 'polypeptide(L)'
;MNYHTPSSFSDASTIAAKSTGQIRFLAGGTDVLVQMRSDILTPDDLIDVKQIQGVKDITQNNNGSWTLGIAVTGAEMSEHFEFKKAWPGLVEAADLIGSTQIQGRATIAGNLCNGSPAADSVPAQIAAGATVSITGPTGERIEAVENIPIGPGKTSLKKGELISAIHIPAREKHSGDAYLRFIPRTEMDIAVVGCAVNLRLENDSIVEARVALGAVAPKVLLVEQCSQAILGTKLDEEALSNLSAAAENACNPISDKRGTKDFRTNVAGVLAARAAKIAYNRAQGKSDE
;
A
#
# COMPACT_ATOMS: atom_id res chain seq x y z
N MET A 1 -10.60 -0.73 -29.05
CA MET A 1 -9.71 -0.21 -28.00
C MET A 1 -8.68 0.70 -28.63
N ASN A 2 -8.57 1.94 -28.16
CA ASN A 2 -7.50 2.87 -28.53
C ASN A 2 -6.37 2.77 -27.49
N TYR A 3 -5.14 2.86 -27.97
CA TYR A 3 -3.95 2.85 -27.10
C TYR A 3 -3.28 4.23 -27.17
N HIS A 4 -3.11 4.85 -26.00
CA HIS A 4 -2.57 6.19 -25.86
C HIS A 4 -1.26 6.17 -25.06
N THR A 5 -0.29 6.98 -25.49
CA THR A 5 1.02 7.16 -24.83
C THR A 5 1.27 8.65 -24.56
N PRO A 6 0.54 9.26 -23.63
CA PRO A 6 0.69 10.68 -23.32
C PRO A 6 2.11 10.99 -22.79
N SER A 7 2.57 12.22 -23.03
CA SER A 7 3.86 12.71 -22.57
C SER A 7 3.78 13.47 -21.24
N SER A 8 2.55 13.73 -20.75
CA SER A 8 2.32 14.41 -19.47
C SER A 8 1.09 13.85 -18.73
N PHE A 9 1.03 14.08 -17.42
CA PHE A 9 -0.15 13.73 -16.62
C PHE A 9 -1.40 14.54 -17.03
N SER A 10 -1.21 15.79 -17.44
CA SER A 10 -2.30 16.64 -17.95
C SER A 10 -2.91 16.07 -19.24
N ASP A 11 -2.08 15.58 -20.17
CA ASP A 11 -2.56 14.93 -21.40
C ASP A 11 -3.30 13.63 -21.05
N ALA A 12 -2.73 12.80 -20.16
CA ALA A 12 -3.36 11.57 -19.70
C ALA A 12 -4.74 11.82 -19.09
N SER A 13 -4.83 12.83 -18.22
CA SER A 13 -6.08 13.29 -17.60
C SER A 13 -7.08 13.79 -18.64
N THR A 14 -6.63 14.57 -19.61
CA THR A 14 -7.47 15.11 -20.68
C THR A 14 -8.06 14.01 -21.55
N ILE A 15 -7.25 13.01 -21.95
CA ILE A 15 -7.71 11.84 -22.71
C ILE A 15 -8.77 11.09 -21.89
N ALA A 16 -8.49 10.81 -20.62
CA ALA A 16 -9.39 10.08 -19.73
C ALA A 16 -10.72 10.83 -19.50
N ALA A 17 -10.68 12.16 -19.36
CA ALA A 17 -11.87 12.98 -19.17
C ALA A 17 -12.77 13.02 -20.40
N LYS A 18 -12.18 13.08 -21.60
CA LYS A 18 -12.90 13.15 -22.89
C LYS A 18 -13.48 11.81 -23.34
N SER A 19 -12.91 10.69 -22.90
CA SER A 19 -13.41 9.37 -23.26
C SER A 19 -14.86 9.19 -22.80
N THR A 20 -15.70 8.66 -23.68
CA THR A 20 -17.10 8.30 -23.36
C THR A 20 -17.26 6.85 -22.98
N GLY A 21 -16.22 6.05 -23.19
CA GLY A 21 -16.17 4.62 -22.90
C GLY A 21 -15.44 4.28 -21.61
N GLN A 22 -15.16 3.00 -21.43
CA GLN A 22 -14.38 2.50 -20.32
C GLN A 22 -12.89 2.80 -20.53
N ILE A 23 -12.27 3.43 -19.54
CA ILE A 23 -10.83 3.74 -19.57
C ILE A 23 -10.05 2.89 -18.56
N ARG A 24 -8.78 2.65 -18.86
CA ARG A 24 -7.79 2.15 -17.89
C ARG A 24 -6.45 2.85 -18.09
N PHE A 25 -5.82 3.18 -16.96
CA PHE A 25 -4.42 3.59 -16.94
C PHE A 25 -3.52 2.35 -16.84
N LEU A 26 -2.41 2.37 -17.57
CA LEU A 26 -1.45 1.28 -17.64
C LEU A 26 -0.09 1.74 -17.10
N ALA A 27 0.27 1.28 -15.91
CA ALA A 27 1.64 1.35 -15.37
C ALA A 27 2.31 -0.04 -15.50
N GLY A 28 2.37 -0.82 -14.41
CA GLY A 28 2.92 -2.18 -14.44
C GLY A 28 2.13 -3.17 -15.28
N GLY A 29 0.82 -3.06 -15.30
CA GLY A 29 -0.09 -3.87 -16.12
C GLY A 29 -0.37 -5.27 -15.58
N THR A 30 0.15 -5.65 -14.42
CA THR A 30 0.04 -7.01 -13.87
C THR A 30 -1.38 -7.44 -13.53
N ASP A 31 -2.28 -6.50 -13.26
CA ASP A 31 -3.71 -6.74 -13.09
C ASP A 31 -4.50 -6.44 -14.37
N VAL A 32 -4.32 -5.26 -14.94
CA VAL A 32 -5.10 -4.78 -16.10
C VAL A 32 -4.97 -5.73 -17.31
N LEU A 33 -3.76 -6.15 -17.66
CA LEU A 33 -3.55 -7.03 -18.82
C LEU A 33 -4.11 -8.45 -18.57
N VAL A 34 -4.07 -8.94 -17.33
CA VAL A 34 -4.69 -10.22 -16.97
C VAL A 34 -6.22 -10.13 -17.02
N GLN A 35 -6.80 -9.05 -16.52
CA GLN A 35 -8.25 -8.81 -16.60
C GLN A 35 -8.72 -8.69 -18.06
N MET A 36 -7.94 -8.02 -18.91
CA MET A 36 -8.23 -7.93 -20.35
C MET A 36 -8.13 -9.29 -21.05
N ARG A 37 -7.10 -10.07 -20.75
CA ARG A 37 -6.92 -11.41 -21.31
C ARG A 37 -8.03 -12.39 -20.91
N SER A 38 -8.64 -12.17 -19.76
CA SER A 38 -9.73 -13.01 -19.21
C SER A 38 -11.12 -12.46 -19.54
N ASP A 39 -11.23 -11.47 -20.43
CA ASP A 39 -12.46 -10.80 -20.84
C ASP A 39 -13.28 -10.19 -19.69
N ILE A 40 -12.64 -10.01 -18.51
CA ILE A 40 -13.25 -9.33 -17.35
C ILE A 40 -13.30 -7.81 -17.62
N LEU A 41 -12.36 -7.32 -18.43
CA LEU A 41 -12.18 -5.91 -18.71
C LEU A 41 -11.94 -5.72 -20.23
N THR A 42 -12.75 -4.88 -20.84
CA THR A 42 -12.62 -4.51 -22.27
C THR A 42 -12.60 -2.98 -22.40
N PRO A 43 -11.48 -2.32 -22.09
CA PRO A 43 -11.42 -0.86 -22.13
C PRO A 43 -11.54 -0.34 -23.56
N ASP A 44 -12.27 0.77 -23.74
CA ASP A 44 -12.29 1.50 -24.99
C ASP A 44 -10.98 2.27 -25.20
N ASP A 45 -10.44 2.81 -24.11
CA ASP A 45 -9.18 3.55 -24.09
C ASP A 45 -8.22 3.00 -23.03
N LEU A 46 -7.02 2.61 -23.48
CA LEU A 46 -5.91 2.21 -22.61
C LEU A 46 -4.83 3.30 -22.65
N ILE A 47 -4.56 3.91 -21.51
CA ILE A 47 -3.65 5.07 -21.39
C ILE A 47 -2.37 4.62 -20.69
N ASP A 48 -1.30 4.46 -21.44
CA ASP A 48 0.01 4.04 -20.96
C ASP A 48 0.79 5.25 -20.41
N VAL A 49 1.00 5.28 -19.10
CA VAL A 49 1.65 6.41 -18.43
C VAL A 49 3.18 6.29 -18.38
N LYS A 50 3.77 5.19 -18.85
CA LYS A 50 5.21 4.90 -18.70
C LYS A 50 6.15 5.80 -19.50
N GLN A 51 5.62 6.57 -20.47
CA GLN A 51 6.38 7.55 -21.26
C GLN A 51 6.43 8.93 -20.60
N ILE A 52 5.65 9.17 -19.54
CA ILE A 52 5.66 10.44 -18.82
C ILE A 52 6.97 10.54 -18.04
N GLN A 53 7.61 11.71 -18.12
CA GLN A 53 8.88 11.96 -17.42
C GLN A 53 8.69 11.86 -15.89
N GLY A 54 9.65 11.23 -15.19
CA GLY A 54 9.68 11.12 -13.73
C GLY A 54 8.83 9.99 -13.16
N VAL A 55 8.03 9.25 -13.97
CA VAL A 55 7.17 8.19 -13.47
C VAL A 55 7.90 6.97 -12.90
N LYS A 56 9.21 6.88 -13.12
CA LYS A 56 10.08 5.79 -12.61
C LYS A 56 11.10 6.27 -11.59
N ASP A 57 11.01 7.52 -11.17
CA ASP A 57 12.01 8.10 -10.26
C ASP A 57 11.68 7.77 -8.81
N ILE A 58 12.71 7.44 -8.03
CA ILE A 58 12.68 7.37 -6.57
C ILE A 58 13.56 8.52 -6.07
N THR A 59 12.93 9.56 -5.55
CA THR A 59 13.63 10.80 -5.19
C THR A 59 13.50 11.07 -3.70
N GLN A 60 14.64 11.25 -3.02
CA GLN A 60 14.66 11.81 -1.69
C GLN A 60 14.66 13.34 -1.76
N ASN A 61 13.69 13.95 -1.13
CA ASN A 61 13.55 15.41 -1.08
C ASN A 61 14.48 16.03 -0.03
N ASN A 62 14.72 17.33 -0.11
CA ASN A 62 15.61 18.06 0.82
C ASN A 62 15.15 17.98 2.29
N ASN A 63 13.87 17.76 2.54
CA ASN A 63 13.30 17.59 3.89
C ASN A 63 13.35 16.13 4.39
N GLY A 64 14.00 15.23 3.64
CA GLY A 64 14.11 13.80 3.97
C GLY A 64 12.92 12.93 3.57
N SER A 65 11.82 13.53 3.07
CA SER A 65 10.70 12.76 2.52
C SER A 65 11.07 12.15 1.17
N TRP A 66 10.24 11.21 0.68
CA TRP A 66 10.45 10.55 -0.60
C TRP A 66 9.29 10.81 -1.55
N THR A 67 9.61 10.96 -2.81
CA THR A 67 8.63 11.00 -3.90
C THR A 67 8.89 9.82 -4.83
N LEU A 68 7.88 8.98 -5.02
CA LEU A 68 7.92 7.80 -5.89
C LEU A 68 7.07 8.05 -7.11
N GLY A 69 7.63 7.85 -8.29
CA GLY A 69 6.90 7.83 -9.55
C GLY A 69 5.94 6.64 -9.62
N ILE A 70 4.83 6.79 -10.30
CA ILE A 70 3.74 5.80 -10.32
C ILE A 70 4.06 4.52 -11.12
N ALA A 71 5.12 4.52 -11.90
CA ALA A 71 5.60 3.36 -12.64
C ALA A 71 6.88 2.75 -12.03
N VAL A 72 7.31 3.20 -10.84
CA VAL A 72 8.35 2.54 -10.04
C VAL A 72 7.86 1.15 -9.70
N THR A 73 8.65 0.14 -10.02
CA THR A 73 8.34 -1.27 -9.77
C THR A 73 8.78 -1.71 -8.37
N GLY A 74 8.20 -2.80 -7.85
CA GLY A 74 8.64 -3.40 -6.59
C GLY A 74 10.13 -3.76 -6.63
N ALA A 75 10.62 -4.30 -7.75
CA ALA A 75 12.03 -4.61 -7.92
C ALA A 75 12.93 -3.37 -7.82
N GLU A 76 12.58 -2.27 -8.51
CA GLU A 76 13.31 -1.01 -8.42
C GLU A 76 13.31 -0.44 -6.99
N MET A 77 12.20 -0.58 -6.25
CA MET A 77 12.14 -0.20 -4.82
C MET A 77 13.07 -1.06 -3.97
N SER A 78 13.09 -2.38 -4.20
CA SER A 78 13.92 -3.34 -3.45
C SER A 78 15.42 -3.16 -3.71
N GLU A 79 15.79 -2.73 -4.92
CA GLU A 79 17.17 -2.45 -5.32
C GLU A 79 17.65 -1.05 -4.86
N HIS A 80 16.73 -0.14 -4.50
CA HIS A 80 17.10 1.21 -4.07
C HIS A 80 17.52 1.23 -2.61
N PHE A 81 18.82 1.10 -2.36
CA PHE A 81 19.43 0.88 -1.03
C PHE A 81 18.93 1.88 0.03
N GLU A 82 18.98 3.20 -0.25
CA GLU A 82 18.63 4.22 0.74
C GLU A 82 17.13 4.22 1.05
N PHE A 83 16.28 3.98 0.06
CA PHE A 83 14.83 3.87 0.26
C PHE A 83 14.48 2.63 1.09
N LYS A 84 15.03 1.47 0.72
CA LYS A 84 14.84 0.20 1.45
C LYS A 84 15.32 0.29 2.90
N LYS A 85 16.45 0.98 3.13
CA LYS A 85 16.96 1.22 4.48
C LYS A 85 16.02 2.15 5.28
N ALA A 86 15.45 3.17 4.64
CA ALA A 86 14.53 4.08 5.30
C ALA A 86 13.16 3.46 5.60
N TRP A 87 12.62 2.65 4.68
CA TRP A 87 11.27 2.10 4.73
C TRP A 87 11.24 0.60 4.40
N PRO A 88 11.90 -0.25 5.23
CA PRO A 88 11.99 -1.68 4.96
C PRO A 88 10.61 -2.36 4.90
N GLY A 89 9.67 -2.02 5.79
CA GLY A 89 8.34 -2.61 5.79
C GLY A 89 7.51 -2.27 4.55
N LEU A 90 7.70 -1.08 3.98
CA LEU A 90 7.04 -0.73 2.72
C LEU A 90 7.62 -1.51 1.54
N VAL A 91 8.93 -1.73 1.51
CA VAL A 91 9.60 -2.55 0.48
C VAL A 91 9.20 -4.01 0.64
N GLU A 92 9.17 -4.56 1.87
CA GLU A 92 8.67 -5.92 2.14
C GLU A 92 7.27 -6.13 1.57
N ALA A 93 6.37 -5.16 1.74
CA ALA A 93 5.02 -5.24 1.20
C ALA A 93 5.00 -5.25 -0.34
N ALA A 94 5.88 -4.48 -0.98
CA ALA A 94 6.03 -4.47 -2.43
C ALA A 94 6.61 -5.80 -2.96
N ASP A 95 7.59 -6.37 -2.25
CA ASP A 95 8.24 -7.65 -2.57
C ASP A 95 7.32 -8.87 -2.38
N LEU A 96 6.17 -8.69 -1.74
CA LEU A 96 5.16 -9.74 -1.62
C LEU A 96 4.08 -9.68 -2.72
N ILE A 97 4.10 -8.69 -3.62
CA ILE A 97 3.14 -8.63 -4.72
C ILE A 97 3.49 -9.71 -5.77
N GLY A 98 2.62 -10.71 -5.88
CA GLY A 98 2.77 -11.77 -6.88
C GLY A 98 3.99 -12.67 -6.63
N SER A 99 4.92 -12.64 -7.55
CA SER A 99 6.21 -13.37 -7.51
C SER A 99 7.32 -12.44 -7.99
N THR A 100 8.58 -12.89 -7.89
CA THR A 100 9.76 -12.14 -8.36
C THR A 100 9.60 -11.64 -9.80
N GLN A 101 9.01 -12.45 -10.71
CA GLN A 101 8.78 -12.05 -12.10
C GLN A 101 7.72 -10.94 -12.22
N ILE A 102 6.74 -10.93 -11.32
CA ILE A 102 5.69 -9.91 -11.27
C ILE A 102 6.25 -8.60 -10.71
N GLN A 103 7.12 -8.66 -9.71
CA GLN A 103 7.72 -7.50 -9.04
C GLN A 103 8.54 -6.61 -9.97
N GLY A 104 9.11 -7.16 -11.05
CA GLY A 104 9.76 -6.38 -12.12
C GLY A 104 8.80 -5.51 -12.93
N ARG A 105 7.49 -5.58 -12.69
CA ARG A 105 6.46 -4.80 -13.38
C ARG A 105 5.42 -4.19 -12.44
N ALA A 106 5.02 -4.92 -11.39
CA ALA A 106 4.03 -4.46 -10.43
C ALA A 106 4.50 -3.17 -9.74
N THR A 107 3.57 -2.22 -9.59
CA THR A 107 3.83 -0.93 -8.96
C THR A 107 2.91 -0.74 -7.77
N ILE A 108 3.38 -0.06 -6.71
CA ILE A 108 2.54 0.21 -5.54
C ILE A 108 1.37 1.16 -5.87
N ALA A 109 1.55 2.07 -6.84
CA ALA A 109 0.46 2.91 -7.35
C ALA A 109 -0.61 2.09 -8.08
N GLY A 110 -0.20 1.12 -8.92
CA GLY A 110 -1.12 0.19 -9.59
C GLY A 110 -1.87 -0.67 -8.58
N ASN A 111 -1.17 -1.20 -7.57
CA ASN A 111 -1.76 -1.99 -6.50
C ASN A 111 -2.80 -1.19 -5.69
N LEU A 112 -2.53 0.09 -5.41
CA LEU A 112 -3.49 1.02 -4.78
C LEU A 112 -4.71 1.26 -5.68
N CYS A 113 -4.49 1.59 -6.95
CA CYS A 113 -5.57 1.91 -7.90
C CYS A 113 -6.44 0.70 -8.29
N ASN A 114 -5.94 -0.52 -8.11
CA ASN A 114 -6.73 -1.74 -8.29
C ASN A 114 -7.86 -1.86 -7.25
N GLY A 115 -7.75 -1.16 -6.12
CA GLY A 115 -8.80 -1.07 -5.09
C GLY A 115 -9.10 -2.41 -4.41
N SER A 116 -8.18 -3.38 -4.46
CA SER A 116 -8.36 -4.67 -3.80
C SER A 116 -8.27 -4.52 -2.28
N PRO A 117 -9.21 -5.05 -1.49
CA PRO A 117 -9.08 -5.11 -0.04
C PRO A 117 -7.85 -5.90 0.43
N ALA A 118 -7.35 -6.80 -0.42
CA ALA A 118 -6.18 -7.66 -0.17
C ALA A 118 -4.92 -7.17 -0.90
N ALA A 119 -4.86 -5.89 -1.27
CA ALA A 119 -3.69 -5.29 -1.87
C ALA A 119 -2.52 -5.26 -0.87
N ASP A 120 -1.41 -5.93 -1.19
CA ASP A 120 -0.29 -6.14 -0.26
C ASP A 120 0.39 -4.82 0.15
N SER A 121 0.65 -3.91 -0.80
CA SER A 121 1.39 -2.67 -0.49
C SER A 121 0.55 -1.58 0.18
N VAL A 122 -0.78 -1.65 0.11
CA VAL A 122 -1.65 -0.56 0.59
C VAL A 122 -1.62 -0.42 2.12
N PRO A 123 -1.68 -1.49 2.94
CA PRO A 123 -1.51 -1.34 4.38
C PRO A 123 -0.19 -0.67 4.77
N ALA A 124 0.92 -1.02 4.10
CA ALA A 124 2.23 -0.44 4.37
C ALA A 124 2.29 1.06 3.99
N GLN A 125 1.69 1.45 2.86
CA GLN A 125 1.56 2.86 2.48
C GLN A 125 0.75 3.66 3.51
N ILE A 126 -0.37 3.09 4.00
CA ILE A 126 -1.22 3.72 5.02
C ILE A 126 -0.47 3.84 6.34
N ALA A 127 0.21 2.78 6.80
CA ALA A 127 0.99 2.81 8.03
C ALA A 127 2.16 3.81 7.94
N ALA A 128 2.77 3.95 6.78
CA ALA A 128 3.79 4.98 6.54
C ALA A 128 3.24 6.42 6.56
N GLY A 129 1.93 6.63 6.55
CA GLY A 129 1.33 7.95 6.44
C GLY A 129 1.50 8.57 5.05
N ALA A 130 1.54 7.72 4.03
CA ALA A 130 1.74 8.16 2.66
C ALA A 130 0.58 9.00 2.13
N THR A 131 0.89 9.95 1.24
CA THR A 131 -0.07 10.72 0.46
C THR A 131 0.17 10.53 -1.02
N VAL A 132 -0.80 10.85 -1.84
CA VAL A 132 -0.70 10.82 -3.29
C VAL A 132 -1.01 12.18 -3.90
N SER A 133 -0.24 12.59 -4.91
CA SER A 133 -0.65 13.63 -5.84
C SER A 133 -1.60 13.05 -6.87
N ILE A 134 -2.69 13.75 -7.12
CA ILE A 134 -3.71 13.38 -8.09
C ILE A 134 -3.83 14.50 -9.11
N THR A 135 -3.63 14.18 -10.38
CA THR A 135 -3.85 15.12 -11.49
C THR A 135 -5.21 14.82 -12.11
N GLY A 136 -6.00 15.86 -12.31
CA GLY A 136 -7.34 15.77 -12.88
C GLY A 136 -7.67 16.93 -13.81
N PRO A 137 -8.84 16.91 -14.49
CA PRO A 137 -9.26 17.96 -15.42
C PRO A 137 -9.37 19.35 -14.78
N THR A 138 -9.56 19.42 -13.46
CA THR A 138 -9.74 20.66 -12.71
C THR A 138 -8.47 21.09 -11.97
N GLY A 139 -7.34 20.44 -12.20
CA GLY A 139 -6.06 20.71 -11.55
C GLY A 139 -5.56 19.55 -10.71
N GLU A 140 -4.67 19.86 -9.77
CA GLU A 140 -4.01 18.90 -8.91
C GLU A 140 -4.54 18.98 -7.47
N ARG A 141 -4.53 17.86 -6.77
CA ARG A 141 -4.81 17.76 -5.33
C ARG A 141 -3.95 16.70 -4.67
N ILE A 142 -3.75 16.82 -3.37
CA ILE A 142 -3.09 15.81 -2.55
C ILE A 142 -4.15 15.11 -1.70
N GLU A 143 -4.02 13.79 -1.56
CA GLU A 143 -4.94 12.98 -0.77
C GLU A 143 -4.15 11.95 0.04
N ALA A 144 -4.62 11.62 1.25
CA ALA A 144 -4.06 10.52 2.03
C ALA A 144 -4.38 9.17 1.36
N VAL A 145 -3.43 8.23 1.40
CA VAL A 145 -3.60 6.91 0.76
C VAL A 145 -4.81 6.16 1.32
N GLU A 146 -5.11 6.27 2.60
CA GLU A 146 -6.26 5.63 3.26
C GLU A 146 -7.63 6.07 2.70
N ASN A 147 -7.69 7.22 2.03
CA ASN A 147 -8.91 7.77 1.42
C ASN A 147 -9.08 7.34 -0.03
N ILE A 148 -8.09 6.69 -0.63
CA ILE A 148 -8.18 6.24 -2.03
C ILE A 148 -9.05 4.99 -2.17
N PRO A 149 -8.85 3.88 -1.43
CA PRO A 149 -9.75 2.72 -1.50
C PRO A 149 -11.09 3.04 -0.80
N ILE A 150 -12.21 2.91 -1.52
CA ILE A 150 -13.55 3.12 -0.96
C ILE A 150 -14.39 1.84 -0.93
N GLY A 151 -13.89 0.75 -1.47
CA GLY A 151 -14.54 -0.57 -1.51
C GLY A 151 -13.88 -1.48 -2.53
N PRO A 152 -14.32 -2.75 -2.65
CA PRO A 152 -13.70 -3.71 -3.56
C PRO A 152 -13.71 -3.23 -5.02
N GLY A 153 -12.52 -3.07 -5.60
CA GLY A 153 -12.33 -2.58 -6.96
C GLY A 153 -12.74 -1.12 -7.18
N LYS A 154 -12.89 -0.33 -6.11
CA LYS A 154 -13.35 1.07 -6.17
C LYS A 154 -12.39 2.01 -5.47
N THR A 155 -12.14 3.14 -6.12
CA THR A 155 -11.33 4.24 -5.58
C THR A 155 -12.14 5.54 -5.54
N SER A 156 -11.66 6.50 -4.76
CA SER A 156 -12.22 7.86 -4.69
C SER A 156 -11.84 8.75 -5.87
N LEU A 157 -11.05 8.24 -6.82
CA LEU A 157 -10.65 8.95 -8.03
C LEU A 157 -11.86 9.22 -8.93
N LYS A 158 -12.00 10.46 -9.37
CA LYS A 158 -13.07 10.89 -10.28
C LYS A 158 -12.68 10.63 -11.73
N LYS A 159 -13.65 10.74 -12.64
CA LYS A 159 -13.40 10.61 -14.07
C LYS A 159 -12.33 11.61 -14.54
N GLY A 160 -11.30 11.11 -15.19
CA GLY A 160 -10.17 11.92 -15.64
C GLY A 160 -9.08 12.13 -14.58
N GLU A 161 -9.30 11.74 -13.33
CA GLU A 161 -8.25 11.78 -12.30
C GLU A 161 -7.35 10.55 -12.38
N LEU A 162 -6.05 10.77 -12.18
CA LEU A 162 -5.05 9.71 -12.00
C LEU A 162 -4.04 10.13 -10.93
N ILE A 163 -3.49 9.15 -10.24
CA ILE A 163 -2.36 9.37 -9.33
C ILE A 163 -1.15 9.73 -10.17
N SER A 164 -0.45 10.80 -9.81
CA SER A 164 0.77 11.27 -10.51
C SER A 164 2.05 11.05 -9.72
N ALA A 165 1.98 10.93 -8.39
CA ALA A 165 3.10 10.58 -7.52
C ALA A 165 2.60 10.01 -6.20
N ILE A 166 3.48 9.24 -5.52
CA ILE A 166 3.28 8.82 -4.12
C ILE A 166 4.34 9.51 -3.27
N HIS A 167 3.92 10.10 -2.16
CA HIS A 167 4.81 10.79 -1.22
C HIS A 167 4.87 10.02 0.09
N ILE A 168 6.08 9.67 0.50
CA ILE A 168 6.34 9.01 1.78
C ILE A 168 7.01 10.03 2.70
N PRO A 169 6.56 10.19 3.96
CA PRO A 169 7.15 11.14 4.89
C PRO A 169 8.65 10.92 5.12
N ALA A 170 9.32 11.94 5.66
CA ALA A 170 10.67 11.78 6.17
C ALA A 170 10.69 10.75 7.30
N ARG A 171 11.75 9.94 7.34
CA ARG A 171 11.93 8.96 8.42
C ARG A 171 12.47 9.65 9.66
N GLU A 172 11.69 9.65 10.73
CA GLU A 172 12.12 10.16 12.02
C GLU A 172 13.13 9.18 12.68
N LYS A 173 14.00 9.71 13.54
CA LYS A 173 14.91 8.87 14.33
C LYS A 173 14.10 7.97 15.27
N HIS A 174 14.64 6.79 15.55
CA HIS A 174 13.97 5.80 16.39
C HIS A 174 12.59 5.39 15.89
N SER A 175 12.40 5.37 14.57
CA SER A 175 11.21 4.84 13.92
C SER A 175 11.49 3.48 13.31
N GLY A 176 10.48 2.62 13.32
CA GLY A 176 10.49 1.29 12.70
C GLY A 176 9.16 1.00 12.03
N ASP A 177 9.21 0.34 10.88
CA ASP A 177 8.03 -0.17 10.19
C ASP A 177 8.22 -1.65 9.85
N ALA A 178 7.11 -2.37 9.69
CA ALA A 178 7.10 -3.76 9.27
C ALA A 178 5.80 -4.08 8.54
N TYR A 179 5.86 -5.00 7.60
CA TYR A 179 4.68 -5.58 6.97
C TYR A 179 4.73 -7.11 7.07
N LEU A 180 3.62 -7.70 7.48
CA LEU A 180 3.42 -9.14 7.47
C LEU A 180 2.11 -9.48 6.76
N ARG A 181 2.12 -10.58 6.01
CA ARG A 181 0.90 -11.16 5.48
C ARG A 181 0.82 -12.66 5.79
N PHE A 182 -0.40 -13.16 5.84
CA PHE A 182 -0.68 -14.58 5.84
C PHE A 182 -1.29 -14.99 4.50
N ILE A 183 -0.76 -16.05 3.90
CA ILE A 183 -1.28 -16.70 2.69
C ILE A 183 -1.22 -18.22 2.87
N PRO A 184 -2.12 -19.00 2.23
CA PRO A 184 -2.09 -20.46 2.32
C PRO A 184 -0.95 -21.12 1.55
N ARG A 185 -0.43 -20.44 0.53
CA ARG A 185 0.69 -20.89 -0.31
C ARG A 185 1.91 -20.00 -0.11
N THR A 186 3.05 -20.38 -0.66
CA THR A 186 4.30 -19.61 -0.52
C THR A 186 4.32 -18.36 -1.39
N GLU A 187 3.76 -18.42 -2.61
CA GLU A 187 3.76 -17.33 -3.60
C GLU A 187 2.45 -17.30 -4.39
N MET A 188 2.22 -16.21 -5.13
CA MET A 188 1.12 -16.04 -6.09
C MET A 188 -0.25 -16.32 -5.48
N ASP A 189 -0.48 -15.89 -4.25
CA ASP A 189 -1.78 -16.00 -3.60
C ASP A 189 -2.26 -14.66 -3.04
N ILE A 190 -3.57 -14.55 -2.90
CA ILE A 190 -4.23 -13.39 -2.32
C ILE A 190 -4.09 -13.44 -0.81
N ALA A 191 -3.73 -12.34 -0.18
CA ALA A 191 -3.62 -12.23 1.27
C ALA A 191 -4.92 -12.67 1.96
N VAL A 192 -4.78 -13.56 2.94
CA VAL A 192 -5.86 -13.88 3.90
C VAL A 192 -5.99 -12.75 4.90
N VAL A 193 -4.85 -12.26 5.38
CA VAL A 193 -4.70 -11.06 6.21
C VAL A 193 -3.37 -10.42 5.86
N GLY A 194 -3.33 -9.09 5.80
CA GLY A 194 -2.12 -8.26 5.79
C GLY A 194 -2.14 -7.29 6.95
N CYS A 195 -0.98 -7.05 7.57
CA CYS A 195 -0.84 -6.07 8.64
C CYS A 195 0.45 -5.28 8.47
N ALA A 196 0.34 -3.97 8.50
CA ALA A 196 1.46 -3.05 8.55
C ALA A 196 1.46 -2.25 9.84
N VAL A 197 2.63 -2.07 10.43
CA VAL A 197 2.86 -1.24 11.60
C VAL A 197 4.00 -0.29 11.30
N ASN A 198 3.83 0.97 11.64
CA ASN A 198 4.88 1.98 11.71
C ASN A 198 4.79 2.66 13.08
N LEU A 199 5.92 2.79 13.78
CA LEU A 199 5.97 3.42 15.10
C LEU A 199 7.26 4.19 15.32
N ARG A 200 7.25 5.11 16.29
CA ARG A 200 8.39 5.90 16.74
C ARG A 200 8.53 5.83 18.25
N LEU A 201 9.77 5.79 18.70
CA LEU A 201 10.12 5.68 20.13
C LEU A 201 10.75 6.96 20.66
N GLU A 202 10.45 7.27 21.92
CA GLU A 202 11.20 8.18 22.77
C GLU A 202 11.47 7.47 24.12
N ASN A 203 12.74 7.31 24.48
CA ASN A 203 13.14 6.58 25.69
C ASN A 203 12.54 5.17 25.81
N ASP A 204 12.55 4.44 24.70
CA ASP A 204 11.92 3.12 24.51
C ASP A 204 10.39 3.08 24.62
N SER A 205 9.72 4.20 24.88
CA SER A 205 8.25 4.26 24.85
C SER A 205 7.76 4.66 23.47
N ILE A 206 6.69 4.03 23.01
CA ILE A 206 6.04 4.33 21.73
C ILE A 206 5.31 5.67 21.85
N VAL A 207 5.73 6.66 21.09
CA VAL A 207 5.12 8.01 21.10
C VAL A 207 4.25 8.26 19.85
N GLU A 208 4.49 7.51 18.79
CA GLU A 208 3.66 7.51 17.58
C GLU A 208 3.48 6.10 17.09
N ALA A 209 2.29 5.78 16.62
CA ALA A 209 2.01 4.50 15.99
C ALA A 209 0.92 4.64 14.92
N ARG A 210 1.05 3.90 13.82
CA ARG A 210 0.04 3.72 12.80
C ARG A 210 -0.04 2.23 12.46
N VAL A 211 -1.23 1.67 12.54
CA VAL A 211 -1.47 0.25 12.26
C VAL A 211 -2.54 0.13 11.19
N ALA A 212 -2.22 -0.58 10.11
CA ALA A 212 -3.15 -0.79 9.01
C ALA A 212 -3.36 -2.28 8.73
N LEU A 213 -4.61 -2.65 8.46
CA LEU A 213 -5.03 -4.03 8.21
C LEU A 213 -5.60 -4.18 6.80
N GLY A 214 -5.13 -5.18 6.07
CA GLY A 214 -5.61 -5.58 4.76
C GLY A 214 -6.34 -6.92 4.77
N ALA A 215 -7.23 -7.13 3.82
CA ALA A 215 -8.03 -8.34 3.60
C ALA A 215 -9.02 -8.70 4.74
N VAL A 216 -9.26 -7.83 5.68
CA VAL A 216 -10.13 -8.06 6.86
C VAL A 216 -11.42 -7.23 6.85
N ALA A 217 -11.64 -6.42 5.81
CA ALA A 217 -12.81 -5.58 5.61
C ALA A 217 -13.02 -5.31 4.11
N PRO A 218 -14.10 -4.66 3.68
CA PRO A 218 -14.32 -4.29 2.27
C PRO A 218 -13.25 -3.35 1.66
N LYS A 219 -12.43 -2.71 2.49
CA LYS A 219 -11.25 -1.94 2.11
C LYS A 219 -10.13 -2.12 3.14
N VAL A 220 -8.92 -1.69 2.81
CA VAL A 220 -7.83 -1.59 3.78
C VAL A 220 -8.18 -0.55 4.85
N LEU A 221 -7.90 -0.88 6.11
CA LEU A 221 -8.24 -0.07 7.27
C LEU A 221 -6.98 0.54 7.89
N LEU A 222 -7.00 1.83 8.22
CA LEU A 222 -6.19 2.40 9.28
C LEU A 222 -6.95 2.20 10.58
N VAL A 223 -6.34 1.55 11.58
CA VAL A 223 -7.03 1.18 12.83
C VAL A 223 -6.46 1.98 13.99
N GLU A 224 -7.13 3.09 14.30
CA GLU A 224 -6.73 4.01 15.36
C GLU A 224 -6.67 3.33 16.74
N GLN A 225 -7.61 2.42 17.03
CA GLN A 225 -7.64 1.66 18.29
C GLN A 225 -6.40 0.80 18.48
N CYS A 226 -5.84 0.24 17.39
CA CYS A 226 -4.56 -0.48 17.45
C CYS A 226 -3.40 0.45 17.82
N SER A 227 -3.35 1.65 17.24
CA SER A 227 -2.34 2.65 17.57
C SER A 227 -2.43 3.04 19.05
N GLN A 228 -3.63 3.33 19.53
CA GLN A 228 -3.87 3.72 20.92
C GLN A 228 -3.53 2.61 21.93
N ALA A 229 -3.71 1.34 21.56
CA ALA A 229 -3.41 0.19 22.43
C ALA A 229 -1.91 0.08 22.79
N ILE A 230 -1.02 0.64 21.98
CA ILE A 230 0.44 0.56 22.18
C ILE A 230 1.10 1.90 22.51
N LEU A 231 0.42 3.03 22.31
CA LEU A 231 0.95 4.36 22.65
C LEU A 231 1.29 4.46 24.14
N GLY A 232 2.44 5.05 24.46
CA GLY A 232 2.95 5.24 25.81
C GLY A 232 3.55 3.98 26.44
N THR A 233 3.52 2.84 25.77
CA THR A 233 4.03 1.55 26.26
C THR A 233 5.45 1.26 25.74
N LYS A 234 6.10 0.25 26.34
CA LYS A 234 7.34 -0.37 25.83
C LYS A 234 7.07 -1.70 25.10
N LEU A 235 5.87 -1.83 24.56
CA LEU A 235 5.39 -3.02 23.85
C LEU A 235 5.52 -4.31 24.66
N ASP A 236 5.14 -4.26 25.95
CA ASP A 236 5.06 -5.42 26.84
C ASP A 236 3.91 -6.37 26.43
N GLU A 237 3.78 -7.49 27.14
CA GLU A 237 2.79 -8.52 26.81
C GLU A 237 1.34 -8.02 26.96
N GLU A 238 1.08 -7.08 27.88
CA GLU A 238 -0.25 -6.47 28.02
C GLU A 238 -0.56 -5.58 26.81
N ALA A 239 0.36 -4.72 26.39
CA ALA A 239 0.22 -3.88 25.19
C ALA A 239 0.02 -4.72 23.94
N LEU A 240 0.75 -5.83 23.78
CA LEU A 240 0.59 -6.77 22.68
C LEU A 240 -0.78 -7.47 22.69
N SER A 241 -1.27 -7.86 23.87
CA SER A 241 -2.60 -8.44 24.02
C SER A 241 -3.69 -7.45 23.65
N ASN A 242 -3.57 -6.19 24.11
CA ASN A 242 -4.50 -5.11 23.79
C ASN A 242 -4.48 -4.77 22.30
N LEU A 243 -3.29 -4.75 21.67
CA LEU A 243 -3.14 -4.56 20.23
C LEU A 243 -3.84 -5.67 19.43
N SER A 244 -3.62 -6.94 19.82
CA SER A 244 -4.27 -8.09 19.17
C SER A 244 -5.79 -7.98 19.27
N ALA A 245 -6.32 -7.70 20.44
CA ALA A 245 -7.77 -7.54 20.65
C ALA A 245 -8.34 -6.36 19.83
N ALA A 246 -7.62 -5.24 19.75
CA ALA A 246 -8.03 -4.09 18.95
C ALA A 246 -8.06 -4.43 17.45
N ALA A 247 -7.06 -5.18 16.95
CA ALA A 247 -7.02 -5.63 15.57
C ALA A 247 -8.17 -6.60 15.24
N GLU A 248 -8.45 -7.56 16.12
CA GLU A 248 -9.57 -8.49 15.98
C GLU A 248 -10.91 -7.77 15.94
N ASN A 249 -11.12 -6.81 16.85
CA ASN A 249 -12.35 -6.02 16.94
C ASN A 249 -12.60 -5.14 15.71
N ALA A 250 -11.57 -4.71 15.01
CA ALA A 250 -11.68 -3.93 13.78
C ALA A 250 -12.09 -4.76 12.55
N CYS A 251 -11.99 -6.09 12.64
CA CYS A 251 -12.19 -6.99 11.52
C CYS A 251 -13.69 -7.19 11.17
N ASN A 252 -14.00 -7.14 9.88
CA ASN A 252 -15.26 -7.58 9.31
C ASN A 252 -15.02 -8.31 7.97
N PRO A 253 -14.29 -9.44 7.98
CA PRO A 253 -13.90 -10.15 6.77
C PRO A 253 -15.04 -10.97 6.18
N ILE A 254 -14.84 -11.44 4.94
CA ILE A 254 -15.64 -12.48 4.32
C ILE A 254 -15.12 -13.88 4.70
N SER A 255 -15.98 -14.90 4.63
CA SER A 255 -15.54 -16.29 4.57
C SER A 255 -15.43 -16.74 3.12
N ASP A 256 -14.32 -17.33 2.75
CA ASP A 256 -14.09 -17.92 1.42
C ASP A 256 -13.21 -19.18 1.52
N LYS A 257 -12.79 -19.72 0.37
CA LYS A 257 -11.93 -20.91 0.31
C LYS A 257 -10.54 -20.75 0.97
N ARG A 258 -10.13 -19.51 1.33
CA ARG A 258 -8.85 -19.22 1.96
C ARG A 258 -8.93 -19.15 3.48
N GLY A 259 -10.12 -18.91 4.03
CA GLY A 259 -10.33 -18.85 5.47
C GLY A 259 -11.72 -18.38 5.85
N THR A 260 -12.15 -18.81 7.03
CA THR A 260 -13.39 -18.35 7.67
C THR A 260 -13.19 -16.93 8.25
N LYS A 261 -14.30 -16.28 8.58
CA LYS A 261 -14.26 -14.98 9.29
C LYS A 261 -13.46 -15.08 10.58
N ASP A 262 -13.74 -16.08 11.40
CA ASP A 262 -13.08 -16.26 12.70
C ASP A 262 -11.58 -16.48 12.53
N PHE A 263 -11.18 -17.31 11.56
CA PHE A 263 -9.77 -17.54 11.26
C PHE A 263 -9.05 -16.24 10.85
N ARG A 264 -9.64 -15.45 9.94
CA ARG A 264 -9.07 -14.18 9.49
C ARG A 264 -8.96 -13.19 10.65
N THR A 265 -9.97 -13.10 11.49
CA THR A 265 -10.00 -12.24 12.67
C THR A 265 -8.87 -12.61 13.65
N ASN A 266 -8.75 -13.88 14.01
CA ASN A 266 -7.68 -14.34 14.93
C ASN A 266 -6.28 -14.09 14.32
N VAL A 267 -6.09 -14.37 13.02
CA VAL A 267 -4.81 -14.13 12.35
C VAL A 267 -4.47 -12.65 12.33
N ALA A 268 -5.46 -11.74 12.22
CA ALA A 268 -5.19 -10.30 12.25
C ALA A 268 -4.57 -9.86 13.58
N GLY A 269 -5.09 -10.35 14.72
CA GLY A 269 -4.49 -10.10 16.03
C GLY A 269 -3.05 -10.62 16.13
N VAL A 270 -2.82 -11.85 15.66
CA VAL A 270 -1.47 -12.45 15.66
C VAL A 270 -0.48 -11.64 14.80
N LEU A 271 -0.89 -11.24 13.58
CA LEU A 271 -0.01 -10.47 12.69
C LEU A 271 0.25 -9.07 13.23
N ALA A 272 -0.73 -8.42 13.84
CA ALA A 272 -0.56 -7.10 14.45
C ALA A 272 0.51 -7.15 15.56
N ALA A 273 0.44 -8.12 16.46
CA ALA A 273 1.44 -8.29 17.51
C ALA A 273 2.84 -8.59 16.96
N ARG A 274 2.95 -9.45 15.94
CA ARG A 274 4.23 -9.81 15.32
C ARG A 274 4.84 -8.63 14.55
N ALA A 275 4.06 -7.95 13.73
CA ALA A 275 4.52 -6.79 12.98
C ALA A 275 4.94 -5.65 13.92
N ALA A 276 4.22 -5.43 15.01
CA ALA A 276 4.59 -4.45 16.03
C ALA A 276 5.93 -4.79 16.72
N LYS A 277 6.20 -6.06 17.04
CA LYS A 277 7.49 -6.50 17.59
C LYS A 277 8.64 -6.21 16.63
N ILE A 278 8.49 -6.52 15.34
CA ILE A 278 9.50 -6.23 14.30
C ILE A 278 9.73 -4.72 14.18
N ALA A 279 8.65 -3.94 14.04
CA ALA A 279 8.74 -2.49 13.94
C ALA A 279 9.41 -1.86 15.18
N TYR A 280 9.09 -2.34 16.37
CA TYR A 280 9.68 -1.89 17.64
C TYR A 280 11.19 -2.20 17.71
N ASN A 281 11.60 -3.42 17.34
CA ASN A 281 13.02 -3.79 17.28
C ASN A 281 13.79 -2.90 16.31
N ARG A 282 13.25 -2.68 15.11
CA ARG A 282 13.84 -1.77 14.11
C ARG A 282 13.96 -0.34 14.63
N ALA A 283 12.96 0.16 15.34
CA ALA A 283 13.00 1.49 15.97
C ALA A 283 14.08 1.61 17.06
N GLN A 284 14.43 0.50 17.72
CA GLN A 284 15.56 0.41 18.65
C GLN A 284 16.92 0.24 17.96
N GLY A 285 16.96 0.12 16.62
CA GLY A 285 18.19 -0.15 15.86
C GLY A 285 18.69 -1.59 15.97
N LYS A 286 17.83 -2.54 16.37
CA LYS A 286 18.14 -3.97 16.40
C LYS A 286 17.91 -4.57 15.02
N SER A 287 18.72 -5.57 14.65
CA SER A 287 18.48 -6.39 13.46
C SER A 287 17.24 -7.27 13.66
N ASP A 288 16.58 -7.61 12.53
CA ASP A 288 15.53 -8.61 12.53
C ASP A 288 16.17 -9.99 12.78
N GLU A 289 15.96 -10.55 13.96
CA GLU A 289 16.27 -11.94 14.32
C GLU A 289 14.98 -12.78 14.26
#